data_5bcded4074b728418f8bf07d45c72f7c
#
_entry.id   5bcded4074b728418f8bf07d45c72f7c
#
_cell.length_a   1.000
_cell.length_b   1.000
_cell.length_c   1.000
_cell.angle_alpha   90.00
_cell.angle_beta   90.00
_cell.angle_gamma   90.00
#
_symmetry.space_group_name_H-M   'P 1'
#
loop_
_entity.id
_entity.type
_entity.pdbx_description
1 polymer ?
#
loop_
_entity_poly.entity_id
_entity_poly.type
_entity_poly.pdbx_seq_one_letter_code
_entity_poly.pdbx_strand_id
1 'polypeptide(L)'
;MLTDEELKKTGELSRQIMKDEYIDRKLCCNAPRDYIDKSKDTILFIGMNPAGDEKDVEREDKTKGLFLNYYEDLENLKNENADWFCGKTDNSDKEKAFIYGTYFRPILEFFGNAAGKDKFAWEWCNCPFDELKKTIEKVRGELSDKESEILRDCHRKYKNAQYQIVIRDLVYYHQTSDFNKLLKSEQNVQVTVLELLDKYIDIIPKEKLKLIYVSSATSCNYIENALTSHGDKMDDFGIINYNDIPVLFAGRPLNGAGVIDKYSKIRLMNAVKKYIK
;
A
#
# COMPACT_ATOMS: atom_id res chain seq x y z
N MET A 1 14.20 6.41 -3.09
CA MET A 1 13.07 7.34 -3.26
C MET A 1 12.79 7.51 -4.72
N LEU A 2 11.53 7.63 -5.09
CA LEU A 2 11.15 8.07 -6.43
C LEU A 2 11.57 9.53 -6.63
N THR A 3 12.10 9.83 -7.80
CA THR A 3 12.35 11.23 -8.23
C THR A 3 11.02 11.93 -8.54
N ASP A 4 11.02 13.25 -8.59
CA ASP A 4 9.83 14.03 -8.96
C ASP A 4 9.33 13.67 -10.37
N GLU A 5 10.26 13.37 -11.29
CA GLU A 5 9.92 12.92 -12.64
C GLU A 5 9.23 11.55 -12.64
N GLU A 6 9.72 10.60 -11.85
CA GLU A 6 9.11 9.28 -11.69
C GLU A 6 7.73 9.36 -11.05
N LEU A 7 7.54 10.20 -10.04
CA LEU A 7 6.24 10.44 -9.42
C LEU A 7 5.24 11.04 -10.42
N LYS A 8 5.70 12.03 -11.20
CA LYS A 8 4.88 12.64 -12.26
C LYS A 8 4.51 11.62 -13.33
N LYS A 9 5.49 10.85 -13.80
CA LYS A 9 5.26 9.79 -14.80
C LYS A 9 4.25 8.75 -14.31
N THR A 10 4.34 8.33 -13.07
CA THR A 10 3.39 7.42 -12.43
C THR A 10 1.98 7.99 -12.42
N GLY A 11 1.81 9.27 -12.06
CA GLY A 11 0.52 9.95 -12.11
C GLY A 11 -0.03 10.08 -13.53
N GLU A 12 0.82 10.29 -14.54
CA GLU A 12 0.42 10.33 -15.94
C GLU A 12 -0.07 8.97 -16.45
N LEU A 13 0.64 7.89 -16.15
CA LEU A 13 0.23 6.53 -16.48
C LEU A 13 -1.10 6.17 -15.80
N SER A 14 -1.25 6.52 -14.53
CA SER A 14 -2.50 6.34 -13.79
C SER A 14 -3.69 7.04 -14.48
N ARG A 15 -3.51 8.28 -14.93
CA ARG A 15 -4.57 9.02 -15.68
C ARG A 15 -4.91 8.36 -17.01
N GLN A 16 -3.97 7.76 -17.71
CA GLN A 16 -4.22 7.08 -18.98
C GLN A 16 -5.12 5.85 -18.85
N ILE A 17 -5.16 5.22 -17.67
CA ILE A 17 -6.07 4.10 -17.37
C ILE A 17 -7.51 4.58 -17.21
N MET A 18 -7.72 5.86 -16.88
CA MET A 18 -9.03 6.46 -16.68
C MET A 18 -9.65 6.93 -18.01
N LYS A 19 -10.98 6.94 -18.08
CA LYS A 19 -11.70 7.57 -19.20
C LYS A 19 -11.51 9.08 -19.16
N ASP A 20 -11.32 9.68 -20.31
CA ASP A 20 -10.97 11.10 -20.45
C ASP A 20 -12.02 12.04 -19.84
N GLU A 21 -13.30 11.64 -19.89
CA GLU A 21 -14.44 12.38 -19.32
C GLU A 21 -14.41 12.50 -17.79
N TYR A 22 -13.64 11.62 -17.11
CA TYR A 22 -13.53 11.60 -15.65
C TYR A 22 -12.16 12.06 -15.14
N ILE A 23 -11.27 12.49 -16.04
CA ILE A 23 -9.98 13.02 -15.60
C ILE A 23 -10.22 14.38 -14.95
N ASP A 24 -10.44 14.36 -13.66
CA ASP A 24 -10.56 15.55 -12.83
C ASP A 24 -9.24 15.79 -12.09
N ARG A 25 -8.58 16.93 -12.41
CA ARG A 25 -7.32 17.32 -11.77
C ARG A 25 -7.45 17.54 -10.26
N LYS A 26 -8.65 17.86 -9.77
CA LYS A 26 -8.90 18.07 -8.35
C LYS A 26 -8.87 16.79 -7.53
N LEU A 27 -9.12 15.64 -8.18
CA LEU A 27 -9.13 14.33 -7.54
C LEU A 27 -7.91 13.48 -7.92
N CYS A 28 -7.15 13.90 -8.94
CA CYS A 28 -5.93 13.21 -9.38
C CYS A 28 -4.74 13.55 -8.47
N CYS A 29 -4.00 12.55 -8.06
CA CYS A 29 -2.73 12.72 -7.34
C CYS A 29 -1.61 11.91 -8.00
N ASN A 30 -0.43 11.96 -7.44
CA ASN A 30 0.72 11.16 -7.83
C ASN A 30 0.93 10.01 -6.85
N ALA A 31 1.81 9.07 -7.19
CA ALA A 31 2.26 8.05 -6.25
C ALA A 31 2.88 8.71 -5.00
N PRO A 32 2.71 8.11 -3.82
CA PRO A 32 3.28 8.66 -2.60
C PRO A 32 4.81 8.66 -2.69
N ARG A 33 5.41 9.73 -2.17
CA ARG A 33 6.85 9.75 -1.87
C ARG A 33 7.04 9.03 -0.56
N ASP A 34 7.56 7.83 -0.62
CA ASP A 34 7.89 7.03 0.55
C ASP A 34 9.39 6.70 0.60
N TYR A 35 9.83 6.25 1.76
CA TYR A 35 11.16 5.70 1.92
C TYR A 35 11.13 4.20 1.62
N ILE A 36 11.94 3.78 0.65
CA ILE A 36 12.14 2.36 0.34
C ILE A 36 13.55 1.99 0.76
N ASP A 37 13.66 1.11 1.75
CA ASP A 37 14.93 0.59 2.21
C ASP A 37 15.41 -0.50 1.24
N LYS A 38 16.38 -0.16 0.40
CA LYS A 38 16.93 -1.07 -0.60
C LYS A 38 17.67 -2.30 -0.03
N SER A 39 17.92 -2.32 1.27
CA SER A 39 18.55 -3.46 1.94
C SER A 39 17.55 -4.54 2.39
N LYS A 40 16.25 -4.17 2.50
CA LYS A 40 15.21 -5.05 3.01
C LYS A 40 14.55 -5.89 1.93
N ASP A 41 14.17 -7.11 2.30
CA ASP A 41 13.27 -7.90 1.49
C ASP A 41 11.90 -7.21 1.42
N THR A 42 11.32 -7.15 0.23
CA THR A 42 10.19 -6.27 -0.06
C THR A 42 9.02 -7.04 -0.64
N ILE A 43 7.83 -6.72 -0.15
CA ILE A 43 6.57 -7.07 -0.77
C ILE A 43 6.00 -5.82 -1.42
N LEU A 44 5.73 -5.87 -2.70
CA LEU A 44 4.98 -4.84 -3.40
C LEU A 44 3.48 -5.16 -3.29
N PHE A 45 2.77 -4.33 -2.53
CA PHE A 45 1.32 -4.45 -2.37
C PHE A 45 0.62 -3.48 -3.31
N ILE A 46 -0.24 -4.00 -4.19
CA ILE A 46 -0.98 -3.17 -5.14
C ILE A 46 -2.45 -3.10 -4.72
N GLY A 47 -2.87 -1.90 -4.36
CA GLY A 47 -4.25 -1.52 -4.10
C GLY A 47 -4.99 -1.07 -5.36
N MET A 48 -6.14 -0.44 -5.18
CA MET A 48 -6.95 0.10 -6.27
C MET A 48 -6.71 1.60 -6.45
N ASN A 49 -6.94 2.37 -5.40
CA ASN A 49 -6.79 3.82 -5.38
C ASN A 49 -6.69 4.33 -3.94
N PRO A 50 -6.07 5.49 -3.72
CA PRO A 50 -6.05 6.13 -2.41
C PRO A 50 -7.46 6.58 -2.02
N ALA A 51 -7.78 6.44 -0.72
CA ALA A 51 -8.99 7.03 -0.15
C ALA A 51 -8.82 8.56 -0.03
N GLY A 52 -9.93 9.30 -0.11
CA GLY A 52 -9.92 10.75 0.09
C GLY A 52 -10.92 11.49 -0.78
N ASP A 53 -10.82 12.81 -0.77
CA ASP A 53 -11.66 13.73 -1.53
C ASP A 53 -10.85 14.91 -2.11
N GLU A 54 -11.52 15.87 -2.74
CA GLU A 54 -10.90 17.07 -3.31
C GLU A 54 -10.07 17.85 -2.29
N LYS A 55 -10.49 17.87 -1.01
CA LYS A 55 -9.79 18.61 0.04
C LYS A 55 -8.45 17.98 0.38
N ASP A 56 -8.35 16.66 0.26
CA ASP A 56 -7.09 15.95 0.47
C ASP A 56 -6.11 16.35 -0.62
N VAL A 57 -6.52 16.35 -1.90
CA VAL A 57 -5.67 16.79 -3.01
C VAL A 57 -5.29 18.27 -2.90
N GLU A 58 -6.27 19.15 -2.58
CA GLU A 58 -5.99 20.58 -2.36
C GLU A 58 -4.97 20.82 -1.23
N ARG A 59 -5.02 19.99 -0.19
CA ARG A 59 -4.05 20.04 0.90
C ARG A 59 -2.67 19.57 0.44
N GLU A 60 -2.61 18.52 -0.36
CA GLU A 60 -1.39 18.02 -0.99
C GLU A 60 -0.77 19.09 -1.89
N ASP A 61 -1.55 19.78 -2.73
CA ASP A 61 -1.09 20.87 -3.59
C ASP A 61 -0.62 22.11 -2.79
N LYS A 62 -1.35 22.50 -1.75
CA LYS A 62 -1.00 23.68 -0.92
C LYS A 62 0.25 23.49 -0.08
N THR A 63 0.51 22.27 0.35
CA THR A 63 1.74 21.94 1.06
C THR A 63 2.92 21.67 0.12
N LYS A 64 2.76 22.00 -1.20
CA LYS A 64 3.66 21.61 -2.29
C LYS A 64 3.90 20.11 -2.30
N GLY A 65 2.78 19.42 -2.20
CA GLY A 65 2.69 18.00 -2.14
C GLY A 65 3.18 17.49 -0.79
N LEU A 66 2.26 17.08 0.05
CA LEU A 66 2.58 16.16 1.14
C LEU A 66 3.47 15.03 0.64
N PHE A 67 3.45 14.79 -0.67
CA PHE A 67 4.25 13.79 -1.35
C PHE A 67 5.54 14.34 -1.99
N LEU A 68 5.68 15.65 -2.26
CA LEU A 68 6.84 16.14 -3.00
C LEU A 68 7.90 16.88 -2.16
N ASN A 69 7.52 17.55 -1.05
CA ASN A 69 8.45 18.41 -0.33
C ASN A 69 8.35 18.36 1.20
N TYR A 70 7.47 17.53 1.76
CA TYR A 70 7.25 17.55 3.22
C TYR A 70 8.42 16.94 3.99
N TYR A 71 9.20 16.08 3.33
CA TYR A 71 10.31 15.39 3.95
C TYR A 71 11.62 15.68 3.22
N GLU A 72 12.22 16.82 3.53
CA GLU A 72 13.62 17.09 3.15
C GLU A 72 14.57 16.16 3.94
N ASP A 73 14.10 15.61 5.05
CA ASP A 73 14.84 14.76 5.95
C ASP A 73 14.42 13.28 5.79
N LEU A 74 15.43 12.43 5.57
CA LEU A 74 15.26 10.97 5.42
C LEU A 74 14.62 10.32 6.66
N GLU A 75 14.89 10.83 7.85
CA GLU A 75 14.32 10.28 9.09
C GLU A 75 12.81 10.55 9.17
N ASN A 76 12.35 11.70 8.71
CA ASN A 76 10.93 12.02 8.62
C ASN A 76 10.20 11.10 7.64
N LEU A 77 10.81 10.77 6.48
CA LEU A 77 10.23 9.78 5.55
C LEU A 77 10.13 8.38 6.15
N LYS A 78 11.14 7.95 6.91
CA LYS A 78 11.10 6.66 7.63
C LYS A 78 10.01 6.64 8.68
N ASN A 79 9.79 7.76 9.36
CA ASN A 79 8.72 7.90 10.35
C ASN A 79 7.35 7.86 9.70
N GLU A 80 7.15 8.53 8.56
CA GLU A 80 5.88 8.49 7.80
C GLU A 80 5.52 7.06 7.39
N ASN A 81 6.46 6.28 6.88
CA ASN A 81 6.22 4.88 6.57
C ASN A 81 5.82 4.08 7.81
N ALA A 82 6.44 4.35 8.95
CA ALA A 82 6.06 3.72 10.21
C ALA A 82 4.67 4.17 10.69
N ASP A 83 4.30 5.43 10.48
CA ASP A 83 2.97 5.96 10.81
C ASP A 83 1.86 5.21 10.06
N TRP A 84 2.07 4.85 8.80
CA TRP A 84 1.07 4.11 8.03
C TRP A 84 0.70 2.76 8.66
N PHE A 85 1.70 2.06 9.18
CA PHE A 85 1.50 0.73 9.75
C PHE A 85 1.29 0.73 11.27
N CYS A 86 1.89 1.67 11.97
CA CYS A 86 1.94 1.69 13.42
C CYS A 86 1.03 2.76 14.06
N GLY A 87 0.71 3.81 13.32
CA GLY A 87 0.04 5.00 13.84
C GLY A 87 1.03 6.10 14.24
N LYS A 88 0.55 7.35 14.28
CA LYS A 88 1.36 8.53 14.59
C LYS A 88 1.75 8.58 16.07
N THR A 89 2.97 9.01 16.33
CA THR A 89 3.50 9.16 17.70
C THR A 89 3.29 10.55 18.27
N ASP A 90 2.87 11.52 17.45
CA ASP A 90 2.59 12.89 17.86
C ASP A 90 1.09 13.18 17.92
N ASN A 91 0.74 14.25 18.63
CA ASN A 91 -0.63 14.68 18.83
C ASN A 91 -1.14 15.63 17.73
N SER A 92 -0.37 15.87 16.67
CA SER A 92 -0.67 16.89 15.67
C SER A 92 -1.88 16.56 14.79
N ASP A 93 -2.28 15.27 14.71
CA ASP A 93 -3.41 14.85 13.89
C ASP A 93 -4.07 13.57 14.45
N LYS A 94 -4.77 13.72 15.57
CA LYS A 94 -5.32 12.64 16.41
C LYS A 94 -6.29 11.71 15.68
N GLU A 95 -7.09 12.23 14.75
CA GLU A 95 -8.04 11.40 13.99
C GLU A 95 -7.34 10.53 12.97
N LYS A 96 -6.26 11.01 12.35
CA LYS A 96 -5.53 10.27 11.31
C LYS A 96 -4.57 9.21 11.84
N ALA A 97 -4.06 9.37 13.05
CA ALA A 97 -3.14 8.40 13.68
C ALA A 97 -3.70 6.97 13.70
N PHE A 98 -5.04 6.84 13.75
CA PHE A 98 -5.73 5.56 13.84
C PHE A 98 -6.31 5.07 12.52
N ILE A 99 -6.71 5.97 11.61
CA ILE A 99 -7.33 5.62 10.33
C ILE A 99 -6.35 4.80 9.47
N TYR A 100 -5.11 5.22 9.36
CA TYR A 100 -4.09 4.48 8.63
C TYR A 100 -3.78 3.13 9.26
N GLY A 101 -3.63 3.06 10.58
CA GLY A 101 -3.42 1.81 11.29
C GLY A 101 -4.54 0.78 11.09
N THR A 102 -5.81 1.20 10.94
CA THR A 102 -6.91 0.28 10.67
C THR A 102 -6.89 -0.30 9.26
N TYR A 103 -6.34 0.40 8.28
CA TYR A 103 -6.21 -0.08 6.90
C TYR A 103 -4.91 -0.89 6.69
N PHE A 104 -3.78 -0.35 7.07
CA PHE A 104 -2.48 -0.94 6.75
C PHE A 104 -2.07 -2.07 7.71
N ARG A 105 -2.48 -2.01 8.96
CA ARG A 105 -2.16 -3.01 9.97
C ARG A 105 -2.60 -4.43 9.62
N PRO A 106 -3.83 -4.70 9.12
CA PRO A 106 -4.23 -6.01 8.66
C PRO A 106 -3.36 -6.58 7.53
N ILE A 107 -2.75 -5.72 6.72
CA ILE A 107 -1.79 -6.11 5.67
C ILE A 107 -0.50 -6.63 6.34
N LEU A 108 0.04 -5.87 7.28
CA LEU A 108 1.23 -6.25 8.03
C LEU A 108 0.99 -7.54 8.84
N GLU A 109 -0.18 -7.66 9.48
CA GLU A 109 -0.60 -8.87 10.18
C GLU A 109 -0.64 -10.09 9.28
N PHE A 110 -1.23 -9.95 8.10
CA PHE A 110 -1.35 -11.04 7.14
C PHE A 110 0.01 -11.58 6.74
N PHE A 111 0.94 -10.71 6.36
CA PHE A 111 2.28 -11.11 5.97
C PHE A 111 3.12 -11.60 7.16
N GLY A 112 2.99 -11.00 8.32
CA GLY A 112 3.63 -11.46 9.55
C GLY A 112 3.16 -12.86 9.97
N ASN A 113 1.88 -13.17 9.82
CA ASN A 113 1.37 -14.52 10.06
C ASN A 113 1.80 -15.53 8.99
N ALA A 114 2.11 -15.06 7.78
CA ALA A 114 2.61 -15.91 6.71
C ALA A 114 4.09 -16.28 6.88
N ALA A 115 4.96 -15.33 7.22
CA ALA A 115 6.41 -15.49 7.15
C ALA A 115 7.14 -15.48 8.49
N GLY A 116 6.43 -15.17 9.57
CA GLY A 116 6.99 -14.94 10.89
C GLY A 116 6.78 -13.50 11.35
N LYS A 117 6.24 -13.36 12.53
CA LYS A 117 5.81 -12.06 13.07
C LYS A 117 6.98 -11.12 13.31
N ASP A 118 8.09 -11.65 13.79
CA ASP A 118 9.36 -10.96 14.04
C ASP A 118 9.95 -10.34 12.77
N LYS A 119 9.84 -11.03 11.64
CA LYS A 119 10.35 -10.55 10.34
C LYS A 119 9.67 -9.29 9.84
N PHE A 120 8.39 -9.11 10.18
CA PHE A 120 7.56 -7.95 9.86
C PHE A 120 7.34 -7.03 11.06
N ALA A 121 8.08 -7.24 12.15
CA ALA A 121 7.87 -6.52 13.40
C ALA A 121 6.43 -6.62 13.96
N TRP A 122 5.73 -7.72 13.69
CA TRP A 122 4.32 -7.86 14.10
C TRP A 122 4.15 -8.18 15.58
N GLU A 123 5.13 -8.78 16.27
CA GLU A 123 5.02 -9.17 17.69
C GLU A 123 4.78 -8.01 18.65
N TRP A 124 5.17 -6.81 18.27
CA TRP A 124 4.84 -5.62 19.04
C TRP A 124 3.36 -5.26 19.02
N CYS A 125 2.58 -5.82 18.11
CA CYS A 125 1.13 -5.67 18.07
C CYS A 125 0.40 -6.50 19.14
N ASN A 126 1.10 -7.23 20.00
CA ASN A 126 0.62 -7.58 21.33
C ASN A 126 0.46 -6.34 22.25
N CYS A 127 0.86 -5.16 21.79
CA CYS A 127 0.31 -3.93 22.28
C CYS A 127 -1.21 -4.07 22.29
N PRO A 128 -1.91 -3.78 23.40
CA PRO A 128 -3.35 -3.83 23.50
C PRO A 128 -3.97 -2.74 22.62
N PHE A 129 -3.82 -2.91 21.29
CA PHE A 129 -4.27 -1.94 20.30
C PHE A 129 -5.78 -1.76 20.36
N ASP A 130 -6.52 -2.84 20.61
CA ASP A 130 -7.96 -2.73 20.81
C ASP A 130 -8.29 -1.97 22.10
N GLU A 131 -7.44 -2.06 23.12
CA GLU A 131 -7.54 -1.23 24.33
C GLU A 131 -7.06 0.19 24.06
N LEU A 132 -5.95 0.36 23.34
CA LEU A 132 -5.44 1.67 22.91
C LEU A 132 -6.48 2.37 22.03
N LYS A 133 -7.03 1.69 21.03
CA LYS A 133 -8.10 2.19 20.18
C LYS A 133 -9.33 2.57 20.99
N LYS A 134 -9.82 1.71 21.89
CA LYS A 134 -10.96 2.01 22.77
C LYS A 134 -10.68 3.18 23.71
N THR A 135 -9.47 3.33 24.19
CA THR A 135 -9.09 4.43 25.08
C THR A 135 -9.08 5.74 24.32
N ILE A 136 -8.56 5.78 23.11
CA ILE A 136 -8.47 6.98 22.28
C ILE A 136 -9.83 7.35 21.69
N GLU A 137 -10.65 6.39 21.25
CA GLU A 137 -12.04 6.63 20.84
C GLU A 137 -12.89 7.17 22.01
N LYS A 138 -12.64 6.72 23.24
CA LYS A 138 -13.35 7.22 24.42
C LYS A 138 -12.93 8.63 24.86
N VAL A 139 -11.65 8.96 24.74
CA VAL A 139 -11.12 10.16 25.41
C VAL A 139 -11.09 11.36 24.48
N ARG A 140 -11.16 11.20 23.14
CA ARG A 140 -10.90 12.28 22.15
C ARG A 140 -9.76 13.20 22.62
N GLY A 141 -8.79 12.63 23.31
CA GLY A 141 -7.77 13.30 24.10
C GLY A 141 -6.36 13.04 23.59
N GLU A 142 -5.38 13.65 24.23
CA GLU A 142 -3.97 13.48 23.93
C GLU A 142 -3.51 12.05 24.29
N LEU A 143 -2.59 11.51 23.48
CA LEU A 143 -1.88 10.28 23.84
C LEU A 143 -1.15 10.52 25.16
N SER A 144 -1.31 9.62 26.12
CA SER A 144 -0.47 9.63 27.31
C SER A 144 0.98 9.34 26.94
N ASP A 145 1.92 9.73 27.80
CA ASP A 145 3.35 9.43 27.60
C ASP A 145 3.60 7.93 27.39
N LYS A 146 2.88 7.09 28.11
CA LYS A 146 2.96 5.62 27.99
C LYS A 146 2.50 5.14 26.59
N GLU A 147 1.40 5.68 26.06
CA GLU A 147 0.88 5.35 24.76
C GLU A 147 1.83 5.81 23.65
N SER A 148 2.38 7.01 23.79
CA SER A 148 3.39 7.56 22.89
C SER A 148 4.68 6.71 22.90
N GLU A 149 5.10 6.22 24.05
CA GLU A 149 6.27 5.33 24.16
C GLU A 149 6.03 3.98 23.47
N ILE A 150 4.84 3.39 23.64
CA ILE A 150 4.46 2.15 22.95
C ILE A 150 4.51 2.35 21.43
N LEU A 151 3.96 3.46 20.89
CA LEU A 151 4.01 3.75 19.47
C LEU A 151 5.43 3.96 18.96
N ARG A 152 6.29 4.67 19.70
CA ARG A 152 7.72 4.83 19.36
C ARG A 152 8.47 3.49 19.31
N ASP A 153 8.17 2.58 20.23
CA ASP A 153 8.72 1.21 20.19
C ASP A 153 8.25 0.44 18.96
N CYS A 154 6.98 0.59 18.60
CA CYS A 154 6.43 0.04 17.36
C CYS A 154 7.17 0.57 16.13
N HIS A 155 7.36 1.88 16.02
CA HIS A 155 8.12 2.51 14.94
C HIS A 155 9.53 1.96 14.84
N ARG A 156 10.23 1.86 15.97
CA ARG A 156 11.59 1.33 16.02
C ARG A 156 11.65 -0.11 15.51
N LYS A 157 10.73 -0.97 15.94
CA LYS A 157 10.65 -2.37 15.52
C LYS A 157 10.31 -2.48 14.03
N TYR A 158 9.37 -1.68 13.54
CA TYR A 158 9.05 -1.64 12.11
C TYR A 158 10.25 -1.20 11.25
N LYS A 159 10.94 -0.13 11.67
CA LYS A 159 12.14 0.34 10.97
C LYS A 159 13.27 -0.69 10.93
N ASN A 160 13.36 -1.56 11.93
CA ASN A 160 14.39 -2.60 12.05
C ASN A 160 13.95 -3.97 11.50
N ALA A 161 12.71 -4.12 11.03
CA ALA A 161 12.21 -5.38 10.50
C ALA A 161 12.99 -5.84 9.26
N GLN A 162 13.08 -7.15 9.04
CA GLN A 162 13.73 -7.74 7.86
C GLN A 162 12.99 -7.40 6.57
N TYR A 163 11.67 -7.41 6.62
CA TYR A 163 10.79 -7.13 5.49
C TYR A 163 10.18 -5.73 5.58
N GLN A 164 9.92 -5.16 4.43
CA GLN A 164 9.08 -3.99 4.27
C GLN A 164 7.94 -4.28 3.30
N ILE A 165 6.87 -3.50 3.40
CA ILE A 165 5.75 -3.51 2.47
C ILE A 165 5.72 -2.16 1.77
N VAL A 166 5.86 -2.17 0.44
CA VAL A 166 5.72 -0.98 -0.40
C VAL A 166 4.31 -0.99 -0.98
N ILE A 167 3.54 0.06 -0.69
CA ILE A 167 2.15 0.17 -1.14
C ILE A 167 2.10 1.05 -2.37
N ARG A 168 1.42 0.54 -3.40
CA ARG A 168 1.11 1.27 -4.64
C ARG A 168 -0.34 1.03 -5.01
N ASP A 169 -0.91 1.96 -5.73
CA ASP A 169 -2.27 1.85 -6.23
C ASP A 169 -2.28 1.75 -7.76
N LEU A 170 -3.27 1.04 -8.29
CA LEU A 170 -3.45 0.94 -9.74
C LEU A 170 -3.73 2.31 -10.35
N VAL A 171 -4.48 3.15 -9.64
CA VAL A 171 -4.85 4.49 -10.08
C VAL A 171 -4.73 5.49 -8.94
N TYR A 172 -4.13 6.65 -9.20
CA TYR A 172 -4.00 7.73 -8.22
C TYR A 172 -5.11 8.75 -8.39
N TYR A 173 -6.29 8.38 -7.87
CA TYR A 173 -7.51 9.19 -7.94
C TYR A 173 -8.30 9.04 -6.63
N HIS A 174 -8.51 10.14 -5.91
CA HIS A 174 -9.23 10.15 -4.64
C HIS A 174 -10.73 10.04 -4.86
N GLN A 175 -11.25 8.82 -4.85
CA GLN A 175 -12.70 8.57 -4.86
C GLN A 175 -13.04 7.23 -4.24
N THR A 176 -14.18 7.15 -3.54
CA THR A 176 -14.60 5.97 -2.79
C THR A 176 -15.72 5.15 -3.44
N SER A 177 -16.38 5.65 -4.50
CA SER A 177 -17.57 5.00 -5.09
C SER A 177 -17.49 4.89 -6.61
N ASP A 178 -18.12 3.83 -7.15
CA ASP A 178 -18.33 3.57 -8.60
C ASP A 178 -17.05 3.62 -9.48
N PHE A 179 -15.93 3.25 -8.91
CA PHE A 179 -14.61 3.37 -9.53
C PHE A 179 -14.51 2.67 -10.89
N ASN A 180 -15.16 1.53 -11.05
CA ASN A 180 -15.16 0.78 -12.33
C ASN A 180 -15.75 1.59 -13.49
N LYS A 181 -16.63 2.56 -13.23
CA LYS A 181 -17.19 3.43 -14.27
C LYS A 181 -16.17 4.44 -14.81
N LEU A 182 -15.15 4.77 -14.00
CA LEU A 182 -14.13 5.75 -14.33
C LEU A 182 -13.05 5.19 -15.25
N LEU A 183 -12.88 3.87 -15.26
CA LEU A 183 -11.79 3.21 -15.96
C LEU A 183 -12.15 2.89 -17.41
N LYS A 184 -11.15 2.97 -18.28
CA LYS A 184 -11.20 2.38 -19.64
C LYS A 184 -11.30 0.87 -19.50
N SER A 185 -11.72 0.18 -20.58
CA SER A 185 -11.74 -1.28 -20.56
C SER A 185 -10.32 -1.86 -20.37
N GLU A 186 -10.22 -2.99 -19.71
CA GLU A 186 -8.93 -3.63 -19.44
C GLU A 186 -8.11 -3.87 -20.72
N GLN A 187 -8.78 -4.23 -21.82
CA GLN A 187 -8.12 -4.47 -23.11
C GLN A 187 -7.48 -3.20 -23.71
N ASN A 188 -8.03 -2.03 -23.42
CA ASN A 188 -7.52 -0.77 -23.96
C ASN A 188 -6.34 -0.18 -23.19
N VAL A 189 -6.04 -0.70 -22.01
CA VAL A 189 -5.02 -0.14 -21.12
C VAL A 189 -3.91 -1.12 -20.72
N GLN A 190 -3.88 -2.30 -21.32
CA GLN A 190 -2.93 -3.37 -20.99
C GLN A 190 -1.48 -2.90 -21.00
N VAL A 191 -1.07 -2.20 -22.06
CA VAL A 191 0.30 -1.67 -22.19
C VAL A 191 0.60 -0.66 -21.08
N THR A 192 -0.32 0.25 -20.82
CA THR A 192 -0.16 1.27 -19.76
C THR A 192 -0.08 0.63 -18.37
N VAL A 193 -0.85 -0.42 -18.11
CA VAL A 193 -0.82 -1.15 -16.83
C VAL A 193 0.53 -1.87 -16.66
N LEU A 194 1.08 -2.46 -17.74
CA LEU A 194 2.41 -3.06 -17.69
C LEU A 194 3.50 -2.01 -17.43
N GLU A 195 3.46 -0.87 -18.15
CA GLU A 195 4.42 0.22 -17.90
C GLU A 195 4.35 0.73 -16.47
N LEU A 196 3.15 0.83 -15.89
CA LEU A 196 2.96 1.23 -14.51
C LEU A 196 3.53 0.19 -13.53
N LEU A 197 3.28 -1.09 -13.80
CA LEU A 197 3.82 -2.19 -12.99
C LEU A 197 5.35 -2.22 -13.04
N ASP A 198 5.94 -2.05 -14.21
CA ASP A 198 7.39 -1.96 -14.37
C ASP A 198 7.97 -0.79 -13.56
N LYS A 199 7.33 0.39 -13.59
CA LYS A 199 7.75 1.53 -12.75
C LYS A 199 7.74 1.21 -11.26
N TYR A 200 6.78 0.41 -10.79
CA TYR A 200 6.74 0.00 -9.39
C TYR A 200 7.80 -1.04 -9.05
N ILE A 201 8.14 -1.92 -9.99
CA ILE A 201 9.19 -2.92 -9.82
C ILE A 201 10.57 -2.25 -9.81
N ASP A 202 10.82 -1.33 -10.73
CA ASP A 202 12.13 -0.68 -10.94
C ASP A 202 12.66 0.08 -9.71
N ILE A 203 11.77 0.55 -8.81
CA ILE A 203 12.18 1.24 -7.59
C ILE A 203 12.72 0.32 -6.50
N ILE A 204 12.52 -1.00 -6.66
CA ILE A 204 12.91 -2.03 -5.70
C ILE A 204 14.03 -2.88 -6.31
N PRO A 205 15.16 -3.12 -5.64
CA PRO A 205 16.17 -4.04 -6.16
C PRO A 205 15.55 -5.42 -6.45
N LYS A 206 15.80 -5.98 -7.64
CA LYS A 206 15.16 -7.24 -8.09
C LYS A 206 15.35 -8.38 -7.10
N GLU A 207 16.54 -8.53 -6.53
CA GLU A 207 16.87 -9.56 -5.54
C GLU A 207 16.14 -9.36 -4.19
N LYS A 208 15.63 -8.16 -3.95
CA LYS A 208 14.87 -7.79 -2.74
C LYS A 208 13.36 -7.90 -2.92
N LEU A 209 12.85 -7.81 -4.13
CA LEU A 209 11.42 -7.98 -4.39
C LEU A 209 11.04 -9.46 -4.35
N LYS A 210 10.33 -9.87 -3.31
CA LYS A 210 9.98 -11.27 -3.07
C LYS A 210 8.62 -11.66 -3.62
N LEU A 211 7.69 -10.69 -3.67
CA LEU A 211 6.31 -10.93 -4.04
C LEU A 211 5.64 -9.64 -4.46
N ILE A 212 4.82 -9.70 -5.51
CA ILE A 212 3.82 -8.69 -5.83
C ILE A 212 2.47 -9.26 -5.39
N TYR A 213 1.78 -8.54 -4.50
CA TYR A 213 0.47 -8.92 -3.97
C TYR A 213 -0.59 -7.94 -4.46
N VAL A 214 -1.54 -8.41 -5.25
CA VAL A 214 -2.62 -7.60 -5.82
C VAL A 214 -3.89 -7.81 -5.02
N SER A 215 -4.42 -6.76 -4.37
CA SER A 215 -5.40 -6.91 -3.29
C SER A 215 -6.87 -6.75 -3.67
N SER A 216 -7.21 -6.05 -4.74
CA SER A 216 -8.61 -5.78 -5.13
C SER A 216 -9.02 -6.52 -6.39
N ALA A 217 -10.30 -6.86 -6.53
CA ALA A 217 -10.81 -7.51 -7.73
C ALA A 217 -10.53 -6.70 -9.00
N THR A 218 -10.74 -5.39 -8.94
CA THR A 218 -10.46 -4.49 -10.07
C THR A 218 -8.98 -4.52 -10.44
N SER A 219 -8.08 -4.31 -9.47
CA SER A 219 -6.64 -4.34 -9.73
C SER A 219 -6.18 -5.72 -10.23
N CYS A 220 -6.76 -6.81 -9.70
CA CYS A 220 -6.48 -8.16 -10.18
C CYS A 220 -6.84 -8.30 -11.66
N ASN A 221 -8.06 -7.91 -12.07
CA ASN A 221 -8.49 -8.02 -13.47
C ASN A 221 -7.58 -7.24 -14.43
N TYR A 222 -7.24 -5.99 -14.08
CA TYR A 222 -6.40 -5.16 -14.93
C TYR A 222 -4.97 -5.70 -15.07
N ILE A 223 -4.35 -6.10 -13.96
CA ILE A 223 -2.98 -6.61 -13.96
C ILE A 223 -2.92 -8.01 -14.59
N GLU A 224 -3.85 -8.89 -14.27
CA GLU A 224 -3.95 -10.22 -14.87
C GLU A 224 -4.10 -10.14 -16.39
N ASN A 225 -5.04 -9.31 -16.89
CA ASN A 225 -5.23 -9.13 -18.33
C ASN A 225 -3.99 -8.54 -19.01
N ALA A 226 -3.31 -7.60 -18.37
CA ALA A 226 -2.08 -7.02 -18.90
C ALA A 226 -0.97 -8.08 -19.02
N LEU A 227 -0.72 -8.85 -17.97
CA LEU A 227 0.31 -9.90 -17.94
C LEU A 227 -0.02 -11.04 -18.91
N THR A 228 -1.26 -11.52 -18.93
CA THR A 228 -1.66 -12.61 -19.87
C THR A 228 -1.59 -12.18 -21.32
N SER A 229 -1.91 -10.91 -21.63
CA SER A 229 -1.75 -10.35 -22.98
C SER A 229 -0.29 -10.17 -23.38
N HIS A 230 0.59 -9.99 -22.42
CA HIS A 230 2.05 -10.02 -22.64
C HIS A 230 2.59 -11.44 -22.92
N GLY A 231 1.81 -12.47 -22.59
CA GLY A 231 2.16 -13.88 -22.83
C GLY A 231 2.50 -14.67 -21.55
N ASP A 232 2.40 -14.02 -20.39
CA ASP A 232 2.62 -14.68 -19.11
C ASP A 232 1.43 -15.61 -18.78
N LYS A 233 1.69 -16.72 -18.11
CA LYS A 233 0.67 -17.71 -17.80
C LYS A 233 0.45 -17.82 -16.31
N MET A 234 -0.81 -17.86 -15.93
CA MET A 234 -1.22 -18.15 -14.56
C MET A 234 -1.07 -19.64 -14.27
N ASP A 235 -0.50 -19.97 -13.13
CA ASP A 235 -0.42 -21.34 -12.63
C ASP A 235 -1.74 -21.78 -11.95
N ASP A 236 -1.81 -23.07 -11.56
CA ASP A 236 -2.97 -23.66 -10.90
C ASP A 236 -3.27 -23.03 -9.50
N PHE A 237 -2.37 -22.21 -8.99
CA PHE A 237 -2.51 -21.54 -7.71
C PHE A 237 -2.91 -20.06 -7.84
N GLY A 238 -3.14 -19.57 -9.07
CA GLY A 238 -3.47 -18.18 -9.32
C GLY A 238 -2.28 -17.24 -9.21
N ILE A 239 -1.09 -17.72 -9.63
CA ILE A 239 0.15 -16.97 -9.59
C ILE A 239 0.67 -16.83 -11.03
N ILE A 240 1.10 -15.62 -11.37
CA ILE A 240 1.84 -15.34 -12.60
C ILE A 240 3.28 -14.99 -12.21
N ASN A 241 4.26 -15.59 -12.89
CA ASN A 241 5.65 -15.18 -12.75
C ASN A 241 5.97 -14.11 -13.81
N TYR A 242 6.12 -12.88 -13.37
CA TYR A 242 6.48 -11.75 -14.22
C TYR A 242 7.92 -11.31 -13.95
N ASN A 243 8.79 -11.43 -14.95
CA ASN A 243 10.22 -11.12 -14.80
C ASN A 243 10.91 -11.90 -13.64
N ASP A 244 10.54 -13.17 -13.42
CA ASP A 244 10.93 -14.04 -12.30
C ASP A 244 10.38 -13.61 -10.93
N ILE A 245 9.46 -12.66 -10.88
CA ILE A 245 8.81 -12.19 -9.66
C ILE A 245 7.39 -12.79 -9.59
N PRO A 246 7.02 -13.48 -8.49
CA PRO A 246 5.67 -14.02 -8.34
C PRO A 246 4.66 -12.90 -8.11
N VAL A 247 3.59 -12.88 -8.91
CA VAL A 247 2.43 -11.99 -8.77
C VAL A 247 1.25 -12.81 -8.27
N LEU A 248 0.78 -12.54 -7.07
CA LEU A 248 -0.31 -13.24 -6.40
C LEU A 248 -1.58 -12.38 -6.40
N PHE A 249 -2.67 -12.93 -6.91
CA PHE A 249 -3.96 -12.25 -7.02
C PHE A 249 -4.90 -12.67 -5.86
N ALA A 250 -5.25 -11.71 -5.02
CA ALA A 250 -6.14 -11.95 -3.88
C ALA A 250 -7.63 -11.84 -4.22
N GLY A 251 -7.98 -11.05 -5.23
CA GLY A 251 -9.35 -10.80 -5.68
C GLY A 251 -10.24 -10.06 -4.68
N ARG A 252 -9.81 -9.91 -3.44
CA ARG A 252 -10.54 -9.24 -2.35
C ARG A 252 -9.56 -8.51 -1.42
N PRO A 253 -9.96 -7.39 -0.82
CA PRO A 253 -9.12 -6.70 0.14
C PRO A 253 -8.95 -7.52 1.43
N LEU A 254 -7.85 -7.28 2.13
CA LEU A 254 -7.58 -7.89 3.44
C LEU A 254 -8.39 -7.24 4.56
N ASN A 255 -8.93 -6.06 4.31
CA ASN A 255 -9.68 -5.25 5.27
C ASN A 255 -10.77 -4.42 4.58
N GLY A 256 -11.78 -3.96 5.32
CA GLY A 256 -12.84 -3.09 4.81
C GLY A 256 -14.03 -3.83 4.20
N ALA A 257 -14.80 -3.13 3.38
CA ALA A 257 -15.98 -3.69 2.72
C ALA A 257 -15.57 -4.76 1.69
N GLY A 258 -16.27 -5.90 1.72
CA GLY A 258 -15.98 -7.01 0.81
C GLY A 258 -14.71 -7.78 1.14
N VAL A 259 -14.24 -7.72 2.39
CA VAL A 259 -13.06 -8.43 2.88
C VAL A 259 -13.08 -9.92 2.50
N ILE A 260 -11.88 -10.44 2.25
CA ILE A 260 -11.70 -11.88 1.96
C ILE A 260 -12.19 -12.76 3.12
N ASP A 261 -12.90 -13.84 2.81
CA ASP A 261 -13.35 -14.79 3.83
C ASP A 261 -12.19 -15.51 4.52
N LYS A 262 -12.46 -16.06 5.72
CA LYS A 262 -11.45 -16.72 6.54
C LYS A 262 -10.70 -17.84 5.81
N TYR A 263 -11.41 -18.66 5.04
CA TYR A 263 -10.81 -19.83 4.39
C TYR A 263 -9.94 -19.42 3.19
N SER A 264 -10.42 -18.46 2.40
CA SER A 264 -9.64 -17.87 1.31
C SER A 264 -8.40 -17.14 1.83
N LYS A 265 -8.52 -16.43 2.96
CA LYS A 265 -7.37 -15.81 3.65
C LYS A 265 -6.31 -16.85 4.05
N ILE A 266 -6.72 -18.00 4.57
CA ILE A 266 -5.80 -19.10 4.92
C ILE A 266 -5.13 -19.67 3.67
N ARG A 267 -5.86 -19.87 2.57
CA ARG A 267 -5.29 -20.37 1.30
C ARG A 267 -4.26 -19.41 0.74
N LEU A 268 -4.58 -18.11 0.68
CA LEU A 268 -3.64 -17.08 0.26
C LEU A 268 -2.41 -17.01 1.15
N MET A 269 -2.58 -17.10 2.47
CA MET A 269 -1.45 -17.12 3.41
C MET A 269 -0.52 -18.31 3.16
N ASN A 270 -1.07 -19.48 2.85
CA ASN A 270 -0.25 -20.64 2.49
C ASN A 270 0.47 -20.49 1.15
N ALA A 271 -0.12 -19.81 0.18
CA ALA A 271 0.55 -19.45 -1.07
C ALA A 271 1.70 -18.46 -0.80
N VAL A 272 1.45 -17.41 -0.03
CA VAL A 272 2.47 -16.41 0.34
C VAL A 272 3.67 -17.04 1.04
N LYS A 273 3.47 -18.00 1.94
CA LYS A 273 4.55 -18.72 2.66
C LYS A 273 5.60 -19.36 1.75
N LYS A 274 5.28 -19.65 0.50
CA LYS A 274 6.23 -20.25 -0.44
C LYS A 274 7.30 -19.26 -0.89
N TYR A 275 6.99 -17.97 -0.90
CA TYR A 275 7.85 -16.91 -1.42
C TYR A 275 8.50 -16.05 -0.34
N ILE A 276 7.90 -16.03 0.84
CA ILE A 276 8.38 -15.24 1.98
C ILE A 276 8.89 -16.23 3.05
N LYS A 277 10.19 -16.31 3.18
CA LYS A 277 10.87 -17.24 4.14
C LYS A 277 11.66 -16.47 5.18
#